data_3e51db07c645918d55c81c0dfd017d78
#
_entry.id   3e51db07c645918d55c81c0dfd017d78
#
_cell.length_a   1.000
_cell.length_b   1.000
_cell.length_c   1.000
_cell.angle_alpha   90.00
_cell.angle_beta   90.00
_cell.angle_gamma   90.00
#
_symmetry.space_group_name_H-M   'P 1'
#
loop_
_entity.id
_entity.type
_entity.pdbx_description
1 polymer ?
#
loop_
_entity_poly.entity_id
_entity_poly.type
_entity_poly.pdbx_seq_one_letter_code
_entity_poly.pdbx_strand_id
1 'polypeptide(L)'
;MNRTCRFLSREAADTKTNGGATGRLVGRSDTARSILRHTSRTLSRHLSGVALLALAACSSGGTSEPGGLAGSDTTASAPNVGLLLPLTGANGVLGNEMLAAAKLALSKQTGTLPLPKLDVHDTAGAGGATEAMQAAITSRDGIVLGPLTNVDTASIGPMAVRAGIPVIAFTSDLAQARPGVWVFGITPQQQVSRLVDAAKMEGRHHFAAFLPDTPLGHAMGDALVRACREASLADPQVVYHVGTPEAIRSGLATLSAYDTRVATASGQSTGPAQDLPDDLEAALSSASKASGTADAQSPGDPKASPSAQTSAATSSDASPPTLSAPPFDALLLADTGLSLKNVLDALKANQVRTSDVRLMGPGLWGAFAGKLGSVAGAWYAAPDPAARTLFVQQFSIQNHRVPKPLADLSYDAGSLANSVYSATGGKGYPVDLLTQPQGFSGVDGAFTLTGNGQTLRKLGIFEIQPGGGSRILPAPKSVAPVPGAS
;
A
#
# COMPACT_ATOMS: atom_id res chain seq x y z
N MET A 1 -36.84 40.03 -17.78
CA MET A 1 -36.68 41.02 -16.69
C MET A 1 -35.36 40.66 -16.01
N ASN A 2 -34.26 41.11 -16.55
CA ASN A 2 -33.42 42.29 -16.33
C ASN A 2 -33.19 42.59 -14.82
N ARG A 3 -31.96 42.38 -14.32
CA ARG A 3 -31.06 43.40 -13.83
C ARG A 3 -29.67 42.86 -13.49
N THR A 4 -28.77 43.24 -14.32
CA THR A 4 -27.35 43.51 -14.23
C THR A 4 -27.00 44.35 -13.01
N CYS A 5 -25.87 44.08 -12.36
CA CYS A 5 -24.97 45.10 -11.79
C CYS A 5 -23.53 44.61 -11.82
N ARG A 6 -22.73 45.40 -12.50
CA ARG A 6 -21.29 45.40 -12.72
C ARG A 6 -20.58 46.27 -11.65
N PHE A 7 -19.25 46.20 -11.66
CA PHE A 7 -18.21 47.17 -11.27
C PHE A 7 -17.69 46.96 -9.82
N LEU A 8 -16.40 47.04 -9.53
CA LEU A 8 -15.23 47.73 -10.14
C LEU A 8 -13.93 47.08 -9.65
N SER A 9 -12.97 47.05 -10.56
CA SER A 9 -11.52 46.90 -10.36
C SER A 9 -10.90 48.19 -9.75
N ARG A 10 -9.75 48.05 -9.07
CA ARG A 10 -8.65 49.03 -8.94
C ARG A 10 -7.47 48.25 -8.37
N GLU A 11 -6.48 48.05 -8.99
CA GLU A 11 -5.27 48.58 -9.63
C GLU A 11 -4.53 49.68 -8.85
N ALA A 12 -3.18 49.53 -8.92
CA ALA A 12 -2.07 50.48 -8.74
C ALA A 12 -1.40 50.42 -7.35
N ALA A 13 -0.13 50.43 -7.21
CA ALA A 13 1.11 50.45 -8.00
C ALA A 13 2.23 50.79 -7.02
N ASP A 14 3.38 50.21 -7.28
CA ASP A 14 4.75 50.73 -7.15
C ASP A 14 5.15 51.65 -5.96
N THR A 15 6.26 51.28 -5.32
CA THR A 15 7.48 52.11 -5.34
C THR A 15 8.74 51.33 -4.89
N LYS A 16 9.76 51.44 -5.71
CA LYS A 16 11.20 51.20 -5.52
C LYS A 16 11.82 52.06 -4.45
N THR A 17 12.90 51.57 -3.84
CA THR A 17 14.28 52.17 -3.73
C THR A 17 15.09 51.31 -2.75
N ASN A 18 16.17 50.67 -3.11
CA ASN A 18 17.54 51.11 -3.45
C ASN A 18 18.42 51.40 -2.23
N GLY A 19 19.61 50.76 -2.22
CA GLY A 19 20.78 51.07 -1.44
C GLY A 19 21.20 49.95 -0.51
N GLY A 20 22.29 49.25 -0.61
CA GLY A 20 23.60 49.54 -1.16
C GLY A 20 24.65 49.18 -0.14
N ALA A 21 25.67 48.47 -0.57
CA ALA A 21 27.03 48.47 -0.05
C ALA A 21 27.45 47.53 1.09
N THR A 22 28.12 46.44 0.73
CA THR A 22 29.57 46.16 0.96
C THR A 22 30.10 46.09 2.39
N GLY A 23 30.70 44.98 2.70
CA GLY A 23 31.57 44.81 3.86
C GLY A 23 32.12 43.41 3.98
N ARG A 24 33.24 43.21 3.31
CA ARG A 24 34.16 42.05 3.31
C ARG A 24 35.03 42.13 4.57
N LEU A 25 35.45 40.99 5.16
CA LEU A 25 36.74 40.66 5.78
C LEU A 25 36.52 39.47 6.74
N VAL A 26 37.02 38.27 6.42
CA VAL A 26 38.37 37.71 6.62
C VAL A 26 38.84 37.69 8.08
N GLY A 27 39.14 36.46 8.54
CA GLY A 27 39.87 36.13 9.76
C GLY A 27 39.38 34.78 10.31
N ARG A 28 39.90 33.73 10.02
CA ARG A 28 41.08 32.86 10.16
C ARG A 28 41.67 32.80 11.57
N SER A 29 41.97 31.57 11.91
CA SER A 29 42.93 31.01 12.90
C SER A 29 42.31 30.69 14.25
N ASP A 30 42.40 29.53 14.64
CA ASP A 30 43.44 28.53 14.97
C ASP A 30 43.49 28.21 16.46
N THR A 31 43.59 26.93 16.68
CA THR A 31 44.40 26.18 17.67
C THR A 31 44.04 26.22 19.16
N ALA A 32 43.85 25.10 19.61
CA ALA A 32 44.71 24.15 20.33
C ALA A 32 44.32 23.88 21.81
N ARG A 33 44.20 22.59 22.06
CA ARG A 33 44.84 21.77 23.09
C ARG A 33 44.96 22.30 24.52
N SER A 34 44.54 21.48 25.42
CA SER A 34 45.35 20.95 26.56
C SER A 34 44.42 20.27 27.58
N ILE A 35 44.39 19.00 27.76
CA ILE A 35 45.28 18.10 28.54
C ILE A 35 45.25 18.38 30.09
N LEU A 36 45.07 17.25 30.75
CA LEU A 36 45.47 16.78 32.06
C LEU A 36 44.48 16.89 33.20
N ARG A 37 43.97 15.70 33.60
CA ARG A 37 44.52 14.85 34.72
C ARG A 37 44.40 15.46 36.13
N HIS A 38 43.70 14.77 37.00
CA HIS A 38 44.22 14.07 38.19
C HIS A 38 43.04 13.60 39.04
N THR A 39 42.85 12.32 39.23
CA THR A 39 43.28 11.43 40.33
C THR A 39 43.00 11.94 41.73
N SER A 40 42.22 11.15 42.47
CA SER A 40 42.57 10.45 43.71
C SER A 40 41.33 10.09 44.46
N ARG A 41 40.99 8.85 44.62
CA ARG A 41 41.24 7.99 45.79
C ARG A 41 40.89 8.63 47.13
N THR A 42 39.84 8.11 47.79
CA THR A 42 40.07 7.55 49.14
C THR A 42 38.95 6.57 49.52
N LEU A 43 39.42 5.47 49.87
CA LEU A 43 38.87 4.33 50.59
C LEU A 43 38.50 4.75 52.02
N SER A 44 37.32 4.32 52.53
CA SER A 44 37.23 4.03 53.96
C SER A 44 36.16 2.99 54.25
N ARG A 45 36.62 1.90 54.81
CA ARG A 45 35.94 0.78 55.44
C ARG A 45 35.44 1.18 56.82
N HIS A 46 34.35 0.62 57.30
CA HIS A 46 34.07 0.03 58.65
C HIS A 46 32.69 -0.59 58.55
N LEU A 47 32.54 -1.81 58.59
CA LEU A 47 32.53 -2.91 59.59
C LEU A 47 31.60 -2.71 60.78
N SER A 48 30.71 -3.69 60.90
CA SER A 48 30.20 -4.36 62.09
C SER A 48 28.98 -3.81 62.83
N GLY A 49 28.02 -4.70 63.02
CA GLY A 49 27.00 -4.61 64.06
C GLY A 49 25.83 -5.58 63.86
N VAL A 50 26.11 -6.86 64.19
CA VAL A 50 25.11 -7.91 64.41
C VAL A 50 24.45 -7.70 65.77
N ALA A 51 23.11 -7.78 65.84
CA ALA A 51 22.39 -8.17 67.03
C ALA A 51 21.09 -8.86 66.73
N LEU A 52 21.07 -10.16 66.90
CA LEU A 52 19.90 -11.02 67.13
C LEU A 52 19.26 -10.66 68.48
N LEU A 53 17.91 -10.67 68.50
CA LEU A 53 17.20 -11.13 69.74
C LEU A 53 15.81 -11.64 69.33
N ALA A 54 15.62 -12.91 69.67
CA ALA A 54 14.38 -13.68 69.51
C ALA A 54 13.60 -13.68 70.85
N LEU A 55 12.34 -14.17 70.69
CA LEU A 55 11.45 -14.73 71.74
C LEU A 55 10.60 -13.75 72.57
N ALA A 56 9.23 -13.88 72.40
CA ALA A 56 8.47 -14.75 73.33
C ALA A 56 6.99 -14.77 72.89
N ALA A 57 6.45 -15.93 72.84
CA ALA A 57 5.05 -16.25 72.82
C ALA A 57 4.40 -16.04 74.17
N CYS A 58 3.12 -15.65 74.21
CA CYS A 58 2.19 -16.21 75.19
C CYS A 58 0.72 -15.97 74.72
N SER A 59 0.04 -17.04 74.71
CA SER A 59 -1.38 -17.30 74.50
C SER A 59 -2.29 -16.62 75.52
N SER A 60 -3.45 -16.14 75.08
CA SER A 60 -4.65 -16.24 75.88
C SER A 60 -5.87 -16.32 74.93
N GLY A 61 -6.67 -17.33 75.14
CA GLY A 61 -7.82 -17.65 74.27
C GLY A 61 -8.95 -16.66 74.41
N GLY A 62 -9.63 -16.50 73.31
CA GLY A 62 -10.90 -15.80 73.17
C GLY A 62 -11.61 -16.40 71.96
N THR A 63 -12.68 -17.13 72.21
CA THR A 63 -13.63 -17.59 71.22
C THR A 63 -14.24 -16.39 70.52
N SER A 64 -14.02 -16.27 69.23
CA SER A 64 -14.72 -15.33 68.35
C SER A 64 -15.15 -16.04 67.07
N GLU A 65 -16.35 -15.84 66.72
CA GLU A 65 -17.08 -16.32 65.53
C GLU A 65 -16.30 -16.19 64.22
N PRO A 66 -16.57 -17.00 63.20
CA PRO A 66 -15.92 -16.86 61.89
C PRO A 66 -16.51 -15.62 61.20
N GLY A 67 -15.84 -14.49 61.43
CA GLY A 67 -16.01 -13.27 60.61
C GLY A 67 -15.57 -13.59 59.22
N GLY A 68 -16.46 -13.48 58.26
CA GLY A 68 -16.20 -13.65 56.87
C GLY A 68 -14.96 -12.83 56.46
N LEU A 69 -14.04 -13.48 55.78
CA LEU A 69 -13.01 -12.80 54.98
C LEU A 69 -13.75 -11.92 54.00
N ALA A 70 -13.85 -10.63 54.33
CA ALA A 70 -14.09 -9.61 53.34
C ALA A 70 -12.98 -9.75 52.31
N GLY A 71 -13.24 -10.49 51.24
CA GLY A 71 -12.43 -10.46 50.07
C GLY A 71 -12.35 -8.99 49.68
N SER A 72 -11.13 -8.45 49.78
CA SER A 72 -10.82 -7.22 49.07
C SER A 72 -11.06 -7.51 47.60
N ASP A 73 -12.28 -7.32 47.13
CA ASP A 73 -12.56 -7.10 45.73
C ASP A 73 -11.79 -5.80 45.37
N THR A 74 -10.49 -5.95 45.14
CA THR A 74 -9.79 -5.06 44.25
C THR A 74 -10.53 -5.26 42.94
N THR A 75 -11.55 -4.44 42.70
CA THR A 75 -12.12 -4.21 41.39
C THR A 75 -10.94 -3.74 40.54
N ALA A 76 -10.30 -4.71 39.85
CA ALA A 76 -9.28 -4.40 38.89
C ALA A 76 -9.91 -3.40 37.94
N SER A 77 -9.38 -2.15 37.96
CA SER A 77 -9.88 -1.11 37.05
C SER A 77 -9.84 -1.66 35.65
N ALA A 78 -10.95 -1.51 34.92
CA ALA A 78 -11.01 -1.96 33.53
C ALA A 78 -9.85 -1.36 32.75
N PRO A 79 -9.14 -2.15 31.94
CA PRO A 79 -7.96 -1.67 31.22
C PRO A 79 -8.35 -0.59 30.20
N ASN A 80 -7.54 0.46 30.12
CA ASN A 80 -7.73 1.55 29.18
C ASN A 80 -7.46 1.09 27.73
N VAL A 81 -7.87 1.90 26.77
CA VAL A 81 -7.44 1.85 25.36
C VAL A 81 -6.34 2.89 25.18
N GLY A 82 -5.11 2.47 24.98
CA GLY A 82 -4.01 3.35 24.61
C GLY A 82 -4.14 3.78 23.15
N LEU A 83 -3.90 5.05 22.84
CA LEU A 83 -3.89 5.57 21.48
C LEU A 83 -2.58 6.31 21.22
N LEU A 84 -1.72 5.71 20.41
CA LEU A 84 -0.39 6.22 20.07
C LEU A 84 -0.42 6.86 18.68
N LEU A 85 -0.42 8.20 18.62
CA LEU A 85 -0.49 8.97 17.37
C LEU A 85 0.45 10.18 17.40
N PRO A 86 0.95 10.62 16.24
CA PRO A 86 1.68 11.89 16.15
C PRO A 86 0.68 13.05 16.27
N LEU A 87 0.52 13.62 17.45
CA LEU A 87 -0.44 14.72 17.71
C LEU A 87 0.17 16.09 17.45
N THR A 88 1.50 16.15 17.39
CA THR A 88 2.28 17.34 17.08
C THR A 88 3.14 17.13 15.82
N GLY A 89 3.90 18.16 15.41
CA GLY A 89 4.81 18.08 14.26
C GLY A 89 4.11 17.93 12.91
N ALA A 90 4.84 17.42 11.93
CA ALA A 90 4.41 17.36 10.52
C ALA A 90 3.13 16.52 10.29
N ASN A 91 2.94 15.48 11.06
CA ASN A 91 1.76 14.60 10.97
C ASN A 91 0.66 14.96 11.99
N GLY A 92 0.82 16.01 12.78
CA GLY A 92 -0.09 16.38 13.87
C GLY A 92 -1.53 16.61 13.42
N VAL A 93 -1.74 17.22 12.26
CA VAL A 93 -3.08 17.42 11.69
C VAL A 93 -3.77 16.08 11.41
N LEU A 94 -3.06 15.10 10.85
CA LEU A 94 -3.58 13.78 10.59
C LEU A 94 -3.80 13.00 11.89
N GLY A 95 -2.85 13.03 12.81
CA GLY A 95 -2.95 12.38 14.11
C GLY A 95 -4.15 12.86 14.91
N ASN A 96 -4.39 14.18 14.96
CA ASN A 96 -5.57 14.74 15.62
C ASN A 96 -6.89 14.36 14.95
N GLU A 97 -6.89 14.16 13.64
CA GLU A 97 -8.07 13.66 12.93
C GLU A 97 -8.34 12.18 13.23
N MET A 98 -7.29 11.36 13.27
CA MET A 98 -7.39 9.97 13.70
C MET A 98 -7.83 9.84 15.16
N LEU A 99 -7.36 10.72 16.04
CA LEU A 99 -7.83 10.81 17.43
C LEU A 99 -9.34 11.11 17.51
N ALA A 100 -9.83 12.04 16.70
CA ALA A 100 -11.26 12.36 16.65
C ALA A 100 -12.08 11.14 16.18
N ALA A 101 -11.58 10.36 15.21
CA ALA A 101 -12.22 9.16 14.72
C ALA A 101 -12.26 8.03 15.77
N ALA A 102 -11.15 7.81 16.50
CA ALA A 102 -11.11 6.84 17.60
C ALA A 102 -12.08 7.23 18.73
N LYS A 103 -12.13 8.50 19.12
CA LYS A 103 -13.10 9.02 20.10
C LYS A 103 -14.53 8.76 19.67
N LEU A 104 -14.86 9.01 18.40
CA LEU A 104 -16.21 8.74 17.86
C LEU A 104 -16.55 7.24 17.94
N ALA A 105 -15.62 6.35 17.62
CA ALA A 105 -15.84 4.90 17.70
C ALA A 105 -16.05 4.43 19.14
N LEU A 106 -15.20 4.90 20.07
CA LEU A 106 -15.23 4.51 21.48
C LEU A 106 -16.39 5.15 22.27
N SER A 107 -16.97 6.26 21.76
CA SER A 107 -18.15 6.88 22.40
C SER A 107 -19.47 6.14 22.13
N LYS A 108 -19.47 5.12 21.27
CA LYS A 108 -20.66 4.34 20.97
C LYS A 108 -20.99 3.39 22.10
N GLN A 109 -22.11 3.65 22.77
CA GLN A 109 -22.60 2.79 23.85
C GLN A 109 -22.98 1.42 23.30
N THR A 110 -22.34 0.38 23.78
CA THR A 110 -22.65 -1.03 23.51
C THR A 110 -23.12 -1.69 24.82
N GLY A 111 -24.42 -1.76 25.02
CA GLY A 111 -24.99 -2.32 26.26
C GLY A 111 -24.95 -1.35 27.45
N THR A 112 -24.89 -1.90 28.66
CA THR A 112 -24.95 -1.16 29.94
C THR A 112 -23.60 -0.90 30.58
N LEU A 113 -22.52 -1.38 29.97
CA LEU A 113 -21.16 -1.18 30.49
C LEU A 113 -20.71 0.26 30.35
N PRO A 114 -19.90 0.78 31.30
CA PRO A 114 -19.24 2.06 31.09
C PRO A 114 -18.34 2.01 29.86
N LEU A 115 -18.20 3.15 29.16
CA LEU A 115 -17.33 3.25 28.00
C LEU A 115 -15.87 2.97 28.36
N PRO A 116 -15.08 2.34 27.48
CA PRO A 116 -13.67 2.16 27.68
C PRO A 116 -12.97 3.53 27.77
N LYS A 117 -12.07 3.68 28.75
CA LYS A 117 -11.29 4.91 28.91
C LYS A 117 -10.21 4.98 27.84
N LEU A 118 -10.14 6.07 27.14
CA LEU A 118 -9.10 6.37 26.15
C LEU A 118 -7.91 7.06 26.80
N ASP A 119 -6.72 6.47 26.71
CA ASP A 119 -5.44 7.05 27.10
C ASP A 119 -4.67 7.46 25.84
N VAL A 120 -4.23 8.73 25.77
CA VAL A 120 -3.72 9.32 24.53
C VAL A 120 -2.26 9.73 24.69
N HIS A 121 -1.41 9.21 23.83
CA HIS A 121 0.04 9.43 23.85
C HIS A 121 0.54 9.99 22.52
N ASP A 122 1.31 11.10 22.58
CA ASP A 122 1.89 11.73 21.39
C ASP A 122 3.20 11.04 20.98
N THR A 123 3.20 10.38 19.83
CA THR A 123 4.41 9.74 19.28
C THR A 123 5.39 10.73 18.63
N ALA A 124 5.01 12.00 18.48
CA ALA A 124 5.89 13.06 18.00
C ALA A 124 6.47 13.93 19.15
N GLY A 125 6.14 13.58 20.41
CA GLY A 125 6.74 14.20 21.60
C GLY A 125 8.24 13.93 21.74
N ALA A 126 8.88 14.54 22.72
CA ALA A 126 10.35 14.53 22.89
C ALA A 126 10.96 13.12 22.98
N GLY A 127 10.28 12.16 23.63
CA GLY A 127 10.72 10.77 23.74
C GLY A 127 10.18 9.83 22.66
N GLY A 128 9.42 10.37 21.71
CA GLY A 128 8.91 9.63 20.55
C GLY A 128 7.96 8.49 20.92
N ALA A 129 7.78 7.57 19.98
CA ALA A 129 6.89 6.42 20.14
C ALA A 129 7.32 5.48 21.29
N THR A 130 8.61 5.41 21.60
CA THR A 130 9.12 4.57 22.69
C THR A 130 8.65 5.06 24.06
N GLU A 131 8.72 6.37 24.30
CA GLU A 131 8.19 6.96 25.53
C GLU A 131 6.67 6.83 25.62
N ALA A 132 5.99 7.09 24.51
CA ALA A 132 4.55 6.90 24.40
C ALA A 132 4.12 5.45 24.77
N MET A 133 4.85 4.45 24.28
CA MET A 133 4.58 3.05 24.63
C MET A 133 4.90 2.75 26.08
N GLN A 134 5.99 3.31 26.64
CA GLN A 134 6.32 3.16 28.05
C GLN A 134 5.24 3.77 28.96
N ALA A 135 4.67 4.90 28.57
CA ALA A 135 3.55 5.52 29.27
C ALA A 135 2.30 4.61 29.23
N ALA A 136 1.97 4.05 28.08
CA ALA A 136 0.85 3.11 27.92
C ALA A 136 1.03 1.86 28.82
N ILE A 137 2.26 1.32 28.90
CA ILE A 137 2.57 0.20 29.81
C ILE A 137 2.38 0.61 31.27
N THR A 138 2.82 1.80 31.64
CA THR A 138 2.71 2.33 33.02
C THR A 138 1.25 2.58 33.39
N SER A 139 0.44 3.08 32.44
CA SER A 139 -1.00 3.29 32.58
C SER A 139 -1.79 1.97 32.61
N ARG A 140 -1.15 0.83 32.34
CA ARG A 140 -1.78 -0.49 32.22
C ARG A 140 -2.86 -0.51 31.13
N ASP A 141 -2.58 0.07 29.97
CA ASP A 141 -3.46 -0.02 28.83
C ASP A 141 -3.59 -1.48 28.39
N GLY A 142 -4.81 -1.92 28.13
CA GLY A 142 -5.09 -3.31 27.77
C GLY A 142 -4.92 -3.60 26.30
N ILE A 143 -4.95 -2.57 25.45
CA ILE A 143 -4.72 -2.60 24.01
C ILE A 143 -4.17 -1.24 23.57
N VAL A 144 -3.33 -1.25 22.55
CA VAL A 144 -2.79 -0.04 21.93
C VAL A 144 -3.28 0.07 20.48
N LEU A 145 -3.87 1.21 20.14
CA LEU A 145 -4.26 1.60 18.79
C LEU A 145 -3.20 2.56 18.22
N GLY A 146 -2.64 2.23 17.09
CA GLY A 146 -1.43 2.89 16.58
C GLY A 146 -0.18 2.04 16.85
N PRO A 147 1.00 2.57 16.52
CA PRO A 147 1.28 3.90 15.97
C PRO A 147 0.97 4.02 14.47
N LEU A 148 1.19 5.23 13.94
CA LEU A 148 0.90 5.53 12.52
C LEU A 148 1.98 5.00 11.57
N THR A 149 3.25 5.11 11.96
CA THR A 149 4.38 4.85 11.05
C THR A 149 4.99 3.47 11.25
N ASN A 150 5.66 2.94 10.22
CA ASN A 150 6.40 1.70 10.31
C ASN A 150 7.62 1.81 11.27
N VAL A 151 8.29 2.96 11.27
CA VAL A 151 9.44 3.22 12.16
C VAL A 151 9.01 3.19 13.62
N ASP A 152 7.92 3.86 13.95
CA ASP A 152 7.36 3.82 15.30
C ASP A 152 6.91 2.41 15.67
N THR A 153 6.27 1.69 14.75
CA THR A 153 5.83 0.30 14.98
C THR A 153 7.02 -0.63 15.22
N ALA A 154 8.11 -0.46 14.48
CA ALA A 154 9.33 -1.22 14.67
C ALA A 154 9.93 -1.01 16.07
N SER A 155 9.93 0.25 16.54
CA SER A 155 10.49 0.62 17.84
C SER A 155 9.69 0.09 19.02
N ILE A 156 8.34 0.13 18.95
CA ILE A 156 7.49 -0.28 20.07
C ILE A 156 7.10 -1.76 20.06
N GLY A 157 7.09 -2.42 18.92
CA GLY A 157 6.60 -3.79 18.78
C GLY A 157 7.23 -4.79 19.78
N PRO A 158 8.57 -4.83 19.94
CA PRO A 158 9.21 -5.69 20.93
C PRO A 158 8.83 -5.34 22.37
N MET A 159 8.56 -4.08 22.68
CA MET A 159 8.14 -3.64 24.02
C MET A 159 6.71 -4.12 24.32
N ALA A 160 5.80 -3.92 23.38
CA ALA A 160 4.41 -4.35 23.49
C ALA A 160 4.28 -5.87 23.68
N VAL A 161 5.02 -6.66 22.88
CA VAL A 161 5.04 -8.13 23.00
C VAL A 161 5.53 -8.56 24.39
N ARG A 162 6.61 -7.95 24.92
CA ARG A 162 7.10 -8.27 26.27
C ARG A 162 6.11 -7.86 27.37
N ALA A 163 5.37 -6.77 27.16
CA ALA A 163 4.35 -6.32 28.10
C ALA A 163 3.02 -7.09 27.97
N GLY A 164 2.87 -7.93 26.96
CA GLY A 164 1.62 -8.66 26.68
C GLY A 164 0.48 -7.75 26.24
N ILE A 165 0.78 -6.58 25.69
CA ILE A 165 -0.21 -5.60 25.23
C ILE A 165 -0.43 -5.75 23.72
N PRO A 166 -1.64 -6.12 23.25
CA PRO A 166 -2.00 -6.15 21.85
C PRO A 166 -1.86 -4.78 21.19
N VAL A 167 -1.27 -4.74 19.99
CA VAL A 167 -1.07 -3.51 19.21
C VAL A 167 -1.77 -3.59 17.85
N ILE A 168 -2.60 -2.62 17.54
CA ILE A 168 -3.25 -2.44 16.23
C ILE A 168 -2.54 -1.31 15.50
N ALA A 169 -1.46 -1.62 14.79
CA ALA A 169 -0.58 -0.63 14.14
C ALA A 169 -1.15 -0.16 12.80
N PHE A 170 -1.21 1.15 12.57
CA PHE A 170 -1.80 1.74 11.35
C PHE A 170 -0.89 1.71 10.13
N THR A 171 0.34 1.23 10.26
CA THR A 171 1.24 1.00 9.13
C THR A 171 0.67 -0.03 8.15
N SER A 172 1.09 0.05 6.89
CA SER A 172 0.85 -0.96 5.85
C SER A 172 2.09 -1.83 5.56
N ASP A 173 3.15 -1.70 6.36
CA ASP A 173 4.39 -2.45 6.21
C ASP A 173 4.29 -3.81 6.93
N LEU A 174 4.12 -4.88 6.14
CA LEU A 174 4.01 -6.25 6.66
C LEU A 174 5.25 -6.76 7.39
N ALA A 175 6.42 -6.15 7.22
CA ALA A 175 7.62 -6.52 7.99
C ALA A 175 7.44 -6.27 9.50
N GLN A 176 6.47 -5.46 9.89
CA GLN A 176 6.15 -5.18 11.27
C GLN A 176 5.18 -6.21 11.90
N ALA A 177 4.53 -7.05 11.10
CA ALA A 177 3.55 -8.03 11.56
C ALA A 177 4.23 -9.14 12.41
N ARG A 178 3.66 -9.41 13.58
CA ARG A 178 4.07 -10.47 14.49
C ARG A 178 2.95 -10.82 15.47
N PRO A 179 2.98 -11.98 16.13
CA PRO A 179 2.01 -12.28 17.18
C PRO A 179 1.92 -11.15 18.21
N GLY A 180 0.70 -10.63 18.42
CA GLY A 180 0.43 -9.50 19.31
C GLY A 180 0.61 -8.10 18.70
N VAL A 181 1.13 -7.97 17.48
CA VAL A 181 1.23 -6.70 16.74
C VAL A 181 0.63 -6.88 15.35
N TRP A 182 -0.55 -6.33 15.12
CA TRP A 182 -1.25 -6.43 13.84
C TRP A 182 -0.99 -5.21 12.96
N VAL A 183 -0.57 -5.46 11.71
CA VAL A 183 -0.50 -4.45 10.66
C VAL A 183 -1.92 -4.21 10.13
N PHE A 184 -2.47 -3.06 10.47
CA PHE A 184 -3.88 -2.75 10.24
C PHE A 184 -4.13 -1.89 8.99
N GLY A 185 -3.10 -1.20 8.50
CA GLY A 185 -3.16 -0.47 7.23
C GLY A 185 -3.45 -1.38 6.04
N ILE A 186 -3.98 -0.82 4.97
CA ILE A 186 -4.25 -1.55 3.73
C ILE A 186 -2.92 -1.83 3.02
N THR A 187 -2.53 -3.09 2.99
CA THR A 187 -1.21 -3.51 2.49
C THR A 187 -1.20 -3.77 0.98
N PRO A 188 -0.05 -3.67 0.30
CA PRO A 188 0.09 -4.13 -1.08
C PRO A 188 -0.34 -5.58 -1.27
N GLN A 189 -0.02 -6.47 -0.30
CA GLN A 189 -0.43 -7.87 -0.34
C GLN A 189 -1.95 -8.04 -0.42
N GLN A 190 -2.72 -7.33 0.41
CA GLN A 190 -4.19 -7.39 0.39
C GLN A 190 -4.76 -6.94 -0.96
N GLN A 191 -4.21 -5.84 -1.51
CA GLN A 191 -4.66 -5.28 -2.79
C GLN A 191 -4.36 -6.23 -3.94
N VAL A 192 -3.13 -6.73 -4.03
CA VAL A 192 -2.68 -7.57 -5.13
C VAL A 192 -3.34 -8.96 -5.07
N SER A 193 -3.43 -9.59 -3.88
CA SER A 193 -4.15 -10.86 -3.75
C SER A 193 -5.60 -10.74 -4.23
N ARG A 194 -6.27 -9.65 -3.84
CA ARG A 194 -7.65 -9.41 -4.29
C ARG A 194 -7.78 -9.21 -5.80
N LEU A 195 -6.78 -8.55 -6.42
CA LEU A 195 -6.71 -8.36 -7.88
C LEU A 195 -6.45 -9.67 -8.60
N VAL A 196 -5.49 -10.48 -8.12
CA VAL A 196 -5.18 -11.80 -8.71
C VAL A 196 -6.39 -12.72 -8.64
N ASP A 197 -7.06 -12.80 -7.49
CA ASP A 197 -8.29 -13.61 -7.34
C ASP A 197 -9.37 -13.18 -8.33
N ALA A 198 -9.58 -11.88 -8.50
CA ALA A 198 -10.58 -11.36 -9.42
C ALA A 198 -10.20 -11.62 -10.88
N ALA A 199 -8.94 -11.42 -11.26
CA ALA A 199 -8.45 -11.65 -12.61
C ALA A 199 -8.48 -13.16 -12.97
N LYS A 200 -8.12 -14.04 -12.02
CA LYS A 200 -8.24 -15.48 -12.18
C LYS A 200 -9.68 -15.92 -12.43
N MET A 201 -10.66 -15.32 -11.69
CA MET A 201 -12.08 -15.59 -11.93
C MET A 201 -12.56 -15.07 -13.29
N GLU A 202 -11.92 -14.05 -13.86
CA GLU A 202 -12.15 -13.58 -15.23
C GLU A 202 -11.50 -14.50 -16.29
N GLY A 203 -10.74 -15.50 -15.87
CA GLY A 203 -10.03 -16.44 -16.76
C GLY A 203 -8.62 -16.01 -17.13
N ARG A 204 -8.00 -15.08 -16.37
CA ARG A 204 -6.60 -14.69 -16.58
C ARG A 204 -5.67 -15.66 -15.85
N HIS A 205 -4.61 -16.10 -16.53
CA HIS A 205 -3.72 -17.11 -16.00
C HIS A 205 -2.23 -16.75 -16.11
N HIS A 206 -1.87 -15.78 -16.96
CA HIS A 206 -0.49 -15.37 -17.22
C HIS A 206 -0.27 -13.93 -16.72
N PHE A 207 0.32 -13.85 -15.55
CA PHE A 207 0.53 -12.56 -14.88
C PHE A 207 1.91 -12.00 -15.18
N ALA A 208 1.98 -10.69 -15.35
CA ALA A 208 3.23 -9.94 -15.39
C ALA A 208 3.11 -8.68 -14.54
N ALA A 209 4.25 -8.10 -14.18
CA ALA A 209 4.33 -6.80 -13.53
C ALA A 209 5.40 -5.93 -14.17
N PHE A 210 5.08 -4.66 -14.36
CA PHE A 210 6.02 -3.62 -14.77
C PHE A 210 5.94 -2.49 -13.76
N LEU A 211 6.95 -2.36 -12.91
CA LEU A 211 6.87 -1.62 -11.66
C LEU A 211 8.02 -0.62 -11.53
N PRO A 212 7.79 0.55 -10.92
CA PRO A 212 8.87 1.47 -10.60
C PRO A 212 9.80 0.84 -9.57
N ASP A 213 11.12 1.11 -9.68
CA ASP A 213 12.14 0.70 -8.71
C ASP A 213 12.04 1.55 -7.43
N THR A 214 11.00 1.28 -6.65
CA THR A 214 10.65 1.98 -5.41
C THR A 214 10.21 0.96 -4.36
N PRO A 215 10.21 1.33 -3.06
CA PRO A 215 9.70 0.44 -2.01
C PRO A 215 8.27 -0.07 -2.26
N LEU A 216 7.39 0.78 -2.80
CA LEU A 216 6.02 0.35 -3.17
C LEU A 216 6.05 -0.62 -4.35
N GLY A 217 6.85 -0.33 -5.39
CA GLY A 217 6.98 -1.22 -6.55
C GLY A 217 7.45 -2.61 -6.13
N HIS A 218 8.50 -2.70 -5.33
CA HIS A 218 8.99 -3.99 -4.78
C HIS A 218 7.93 -4.70 -3.95
N ALA A 219 7.27 -3.99 -3.02
CA ALA A 219 6.21 -4.60 -2.20
C ALA A 219 5.04 -5.14 -3.04
N MET A 220 4.70 -4.47 -4.15
CA MET A 220 3.66 -4.95 -5.08
C MET A 220 4.13 -6.13 -5.92
N GLY A 221 5.39 -6.15 -6.35
CA GLY A 221 5.99 -7.27 -7.06
C GLY A 221 6.04 -8.54 -6.20
N ASP A 222 6.54 -8.42 -4.97
CA ASP A 222 6.55 -9.52 -4.01
C ASP A 222 5.14 -10.03 -3.69
N ALA A 223 4.18 -9.11 -3.58
CA ALA A 223 2.78 -9.45 -3.39
C ALA A 223 2.20 -10.22 -4.58
N LEU A 224 2.57 -9.87 -5.82
CA LEU A 224 2.11 -10.58 -7.02
C LEU A 224 2.67 -12.00 -7.08
N VAL A 225 3.98 -12.16 -6.85
CA VAL A 225 4.62 -13.49 -6.82
C VAL A 225 3.93 -14.38 -5.78
N ARG A 226 3.69 -13.86 -4.58
CA ARG A 226 3.01 -14.60 -3.52
C ARG A 226 1.57 -14.94 -3.89
N ALA A 227 0.81 -13.97 -4.38
CA ALA A 227 -0.59 -14.17 -4.74
C ALA A 227 -0.76 -15.20 -5.88
N CYS A 228 0.11 -15.19 -6.88
CA CYS A 228 0.11 -16.19 -7.95
C CYS A 228 0.38 -17.61 -7.41
N ARG A 229 1.36 -17.74 -6.50
CA ARG A 229 1.65 -19.04 -5.85
C ARG A 229 0.49 -19.54 -5.01
N GLU A 230 -0.09 -18.68 -4.18
CA GLU A 230 -1.28 -18.99 -3.35
C GLU A 230 -2.48 -19.38 -4.22
N ALA A 231 -2.62 -18.77 -5.39
CA ALA A 231 -3.65 -19.08 -6.36
C ALA A 231 -3.32 -20.29 -7.26
N SER A 232 -2.17 -20.97 -7.07
CA SER A 232 -1.68 -22.07 -7.92
C SER A 232 -1.55 -21.69 -9.40
N LEU A 233 -1.09 -20.47 -9.65
CA LEU A 233 -0.74 -19.95 -10.97
C LEU A 233 0.77 -20.03 -11.20
N ALA A 234 1.21 -19.91 -12.46
CA ALA A 234 2.62 -19.81 -12.79
C ALA A 234 3.24 -18.54 -12.16
N ASP A 235 4.54 -18.61 -11.85
CA ASP A 235 5.27 -17.45 -11.35
C ASP A 235 5.20 -16.29 -12.38
N PRO A 236 4.86 -15.07 -11.96
CA PRO A 236 4.71 -13.94 -12.86
C PRO A 236 6.08 -13.41 -13.33
N GLN A 237 6.12 -12.81 -14.51
CA GLN A 237 7.28 -12.03 -14.94
C GLN A 237 7.24 -10.67 -14.27
N VAL A 238 8.26 -10.31 -13.48
CA VAL A 238 8.36 -9.02 -12.78
C VAL A 238 9.56 -8.24 -13.29
N VAL A 239 9.31 -7.04 -13.83
CA VAL A 239 10.32 -6.13 -14.33
C VAL A 239 10.23 -4.81 -13.57
N TYR A 240 11.38 -4.34 -13.07
CA TYR A 240 11.49 -3.03 -12.41
C TYR A 240 12.16 -2.02 -13.34
N HIS A 241 11.75 -0.74 -13.24
CA HIS A 241 12.30 0.34 -14.05
C HIS A 241 12.59 1.60 -13.24
N VAL A 242 13.62 2.34 -13.65
CA VAL A 242 14.06 3.58 -12.98
C VAL A 242 13.27 4.83 -13.36
N GLY A 243 12.17 4.69 -14.09
CA GLY A 243 11.24 5.79 -14.41
C GLY A 243 11.67 6.68 -15.57
N THR A 244 12.81 6.46 -16.22
CA THR A 244 13.18 7.20 -17.43
C THR A 244 12.38 6.71 -18.63
N PRO A 245 12.02 7.59 -19.60
CA PRO A 245 11.26 7.17 -20.78
C PRO A 245 11.94 6.06 -21.58
N GLU A 246 13.27 6.03 -21.61
CA GLU A 246 14.07 5.00 -22.31
C GLU A 246 13.96 3.65 -21.61
N ALA A 247 14.15 3.61 -20.28
CA ALA A 247 14.03 2.39 -19.49
C ALA A 247 12.60 1.81 -19.55
N ILE A 248 11.59 2.69 -19.53
CA ILE A 248 10.20 2.28 -19.67
C ILE A 248 9.94 1.65 -21.05
N ARG A 249 10.40 2.28 -22.13
CA ARG A 249 10.20 1.77 -23.48
C ARG A 249 10.88 0.43 -23.70
N SER A 250 12.19 0.33 -23.35
CA SER A 250 12.97 -0.89 -23.55
C SER A 250 12.47 -2.03 -22.66
N GLY A 251 12.16 -1.75 -21.38
CA GLY A 251 11.66 -2.75 -20.44
C GLY A 251 10.30 -3.31 -20.88
N LEU A 252 9.37 -2.46 -21.31
CA LEU A 252 8.07 -2.90 -21.80
C LEU A 252 8.15 -3.62 -23.15
N ALA A 253 9.06 -3.22 -24.06
CA ALA A 253 9.28 -3.93 -25.31
C ALA A 253 9.74 -5.38 -25.03
N THR A 254 10.70 -5.53 -24.11
CA THR A 254 11.19 -6.86 -23.69
C THR A 254 10.07 -7.66 -23.00
N LEU A 255 9.37 -7.10 -22.02
CA LEU A 255 8.32 -7.77 -21.27
C LEU A 255 7.17 -8.23 -22.18
N SER A 256 6.78 -7.40 -23.15
CA SER A 256 5.71 -7.70 -24.09
C SER A 256 6.15 -8.57 -25.29
N ALA A 257 7.41 -9.00 -25.34
CA ALA A 257 8.01 -9.69 -26.48
C ALA A 257 7.76 -8.95 -27.82
N TYR A 258 7.88 -7.61 -27.80
CA TYR A 258 7.48 -6.78 -28.93
C TYR A 258 8.19 -7.14 -30.22
N ASP A 259 9.51 -7.30 -30.20
CA ASP A 259 10.32 -7.61 -31.38
C ASP A 259 9.96 -8.96 -31.98
N THR A 260 9.74 -9.97 -31.14
CA THR A 260 9.30 -11.31 -31.58
C THR A 260 7.91 -11.25 -32.23
N ARG A 261 6.99 -10.48 -31.63
CA ARG A 261 5.63 -10.31 -32.18
C ARG A 261 5.65 -9.58 -33.54
N VAL A 262 6.53 -8.58 -33.70
CA VAL A 262 6.74 -7.86 -34.96
C VAL A 262 7.33 -8.80 -36.00
N ALA A 263 8.37 -9.56 -35.68
CA ALA A 263 8.99 -10.50 -36.59
C ALA A 263 8.00 -11.57 -37.06
N THR A 264 7.19 -12.11 -36.16
CA THR A 264 6.13 -13.07 -36.50
C THR A 264 5.07 -12.45 -37.42
N ALA A 265 4.65 -11.20 -37.15
CA ALA A 265 3.67 -10.50 -37.97
C ALA A 265 4.21 -10.13 -39.37
N SER A 266 5.53 -9.95 -39.48
CA SER A 266 6.22 -9.66 -40.75
C SER A 266 6.57 -10.91 -41.55
N GLY A 267 6.22 -12.10 -41.05
CA GLY A 267 6.58 -13.38 -41.70
C GLY A 267 8.06 -13.75 -41.60
N GLN A 268 8.83 -13.03 -40.77
CA GLN A 268 10.22 -13.37 -40.46
C GLN A 268 10.23 -14.47 -39.39
N SER A 269 10.66 -15.67 -39.76
CA SER A 269 10.83 -16.75 -38.78
C SER A 269 11.96 -16.40 -37.81
N THR A 270 11.62 -16.17 -36.53
CA THR A 270 12.59 -16.01 -35.44
C THR A 270 12.88 -17.36 -34.73
N GLY A 271 12.85 -18.46 -35.48
CA GLY A 271 13.36 -19.72 -34.97
C GLY A 271 14.88 -19.63 -34.78
N PRO A 272 15.48 -20.32 -33.77
CA PRO A 272 16.92 -20.52 -33.78
C PRO A 272 17.26 -21.09 -35.17
N ALA A 273 18.29 -20.50 -35.80
CA ALA A 273 18.79 -21.00 -37.07
C ALA A 273 19.05 -22.53 -36.92
N GLN A 274 18.07 -23.33 -37.30
CA GLN A 274 18.34 -24.71 -37.57
C GLN A 274 19.12 -24.67 -38.87
N ASP A 275 20.39 -25.07 -38.83
CA ASP A 275 21.16 -25.30 -40.00
C ASP A 275 20.32 -26.20 -40.91
N LEU A 276 19.65 -25.59 -41.88
CA LEU A 276 18.96 -26.30 -42.92
C LEU A 276 20.04 -27.10 -43.65
N PRO A 277 19.85 -28.39 -43.86
CA PRO A 277 20.76 -29.17 -44.69
C PRO A 277 21.00 -28.42 -45.99
N ASP A 278 22.26 -28.31 -46.41
CA ASP A 278 22.74 -27.57 -47.60
C ASP A 278 21.91 -27.91 -48.88
N ASP A 279 21.37 -29.10 -48.94
CA ASP A 279 20.52 -29.57 -50.02
C ASP A 279 19.15 -28.88 -50.10
N LEU A 280 18.59 -28.44 -48.94
CA LEU A 280 17.31 -27.78 -48.88
C LEU A 280 17.45 -26.28 -49.17
N GLU A 281 18.57 -25.70 -48.79
CA GLU A 281 18.90 -24.28 -49.10
C GLU A 281 19.17 -24.12 -50.61
N ALA A 282 19.84 -25.09 -51.25
CA ALA A 282 20.04 -25.15 -52.69
C ALA A 282 18.72 -25.34 -53.46
N ALA A 283 17.79 -26.14 -52.93
CA ALA A 283 16.46 -26.34 -53.53
C ALA A 283 15.57 -25.08 -53.45
N LEU A 284 15.57 -24.35 -52.32
CA LEU A 284 14.82 -23.11 -52.14
C LEU A 284 15.39 -21.98 -53.01
N SER A 285 16.71 -21.89 -53.16
CA SER A 285 17.37 -20.94 -54.04
C SER A 285 17.10 -21.22 -55.52
N SER A 286 16.97 -22.48 -55.90
CA SER A 286 16.62 -22.93 -57.26
C SER A 286 15.14 -22.65 -57.61
N ALA A 287 14.22 -22.82 -56.63
CA ALA A 287 12.81 -22.52 -56.80
C ALA A 287 12.54 -21.01 -56.93
N SER A 288 13.31 -20.19 -56.21
CA SER A 288 13.24 -18.71 -56.28
C SER A 288 13.73 -18.15 -57.64
N LYS A 289 14.68 -18.86 -58.29
CA LYS A 289 15.17 -18.51 -59.66
C LYS A 289 14.26 -19.00 -60.77
N ALA A 290 13.45 -20.02 -60.54
CA ALA A 290 12.55 -20.58 -61.53
C ALA A 290 11.25 -19.79 -61.73
N SER A 291 10.95 -18.80 -60.89
CA SER A 291 9.75 -17.95 -60.99
C SER A 291 9.97 -16.69 -61.82
N GLY A 292 11.11 -16.51 -62.46
CA GLY A 292 11.55 -15.25 -63.13
C GLY A 292 11.83 -15.37 -64.62
N THR A 293 11.40 -16.43 -65.35
CA THR A 293 11.59 -16.48 -66.80
C THR A 293 10.44 -17.20 -67.52
N ALA A 294 9.57 -16.41 -68.18
CA ALA A 294 8.84 -16.77 -69.38
C ALA A 294 8.54 -15.50 -70.15
N ASP A 295 9.36 -15.16 -71.00
CA ASP A 295 9.33 -15.15 -72.47
C ASP A 295 8.24 -14.33 -73.17
N ALA A 296 8.72 -13.43 -74.02
CA ALA A 296 8.38 -13.48 -75.45
C ALA A 296 9.24 -12.43 -76.20
N GLN A 297 10.02 -13.01 -77.11
CA GLN A 297 10.69 -12.27 -78.21
C GLN A 297 9.68 -11.80 -79.25
N SER A 298 9.84 -10.57 -79.76
CA SER A 298 9.95 -10.30 -81.18
C SER A 298 10.31 -8.83 -81.47
N PRO A 299 10.99 -8.55 -82.59
CA PRO A 299 11.88 -7.41 -82.74
C PRO A 299 11.25 -6.26 -83.56
N GLY A 300 11.74 -5.05 -83.40
CA GLY A 300 11.39 -3.91 -84.28
C GLY A 300 11.94 -2.60 -83.76
N ASP A 301 12.94 -2.11 -84.42
CA ASP A 301 13.76 -0.90 -84.32
C ASP A 301 13.03 0.45 -84.45
N PRO A 302 13.71 1.57 -84.48
CA PRO A 302 14.11 2.43 -83.36
C PRO A 302 13.54 3.85 -83.46
N LYS A 303 13.53 4.61 -82.40
CA LYS A 303 13.84 6.04 -82.31
C LYS A 303 13.12 6.76 -81.17
N ALA A 304 13.89 7.49 -80.48
CA ALA A 304 13.63 8.78 -79.87
C ALA A 304 13.81 8.84 -78.36
N SER A 305 14.71 9.66 -78.03
CA SER A 305 15.25 10.28 -76.81
C SER A 305 14.27 10.71 -75.68
N PRO A 306 14.80 11.19 -74.59
CA PRO A 306 14.49 10.73 -73.24
C PRO A 306 13.44 11.61 -72.55
N SER A 307 12.52 11.01 -71.84
CA SER A 307 11.68 11.72 -70.90
C SER A 307 11.93 11.13 -69.50
N ALA A 308 12.35 12.01 -68.64
CA ALA A 308 12.52 11.74 -67.22
C ALA A 308 11.25 11.11 -66.64
N GLN A 309 11.33 9.85 -66.27
CA GLN A 309 10.30 9.24 -65.40
C GLN A 309 10.72 9.43 -63.98
N THR A 310 10.08 10.41 -63.35
CA THR A 310 9.98 10.54 -61.91
C THR A 310 9.38 9.24 -61.37
N SER A 311 10.19 8.46 -60.71
CA SER A 311 9.72 7.32 -59.90
C SER A 311 8.84 7.87 -58.79
N ALA A 312 7.54 7.85 -58.99
CA ALA A 312 6.57 8.00 -57.91
C ALA A 312 6.80 6.87 -56.93
N ALA A 313 7.47 7.17 -55.83
CA ALA A 313 7.45 6.32 -54.65
C ALA A 313 5.98 6.21 -54.25
N THR A 314 5.38 5.07 -54.56
CA THR A 314 4.12 4.66 -53.97
C THR A 314 4.37 4.48 -52.50
N SER A 315 4.14 5.51 -51.70
CA SER A 315 3.95 5.38 -50.26
C SER A 315 2.71 4.52 -50.07
N SER A 316 2.93 3.23 -49.93
CA SER A 316 1.91 2.32 -49.43
C SER A 316 1.64 2.77 -47.98
N ASP A 317 0.48 3.37 -47.81
CA ASP A 317 -0.15 3.67 -46.53
C ASP A 317 -0.59 2.35 -45.92
N ALA A 318 0.38 1.46 -45.69
CA ALA A 318 0.17 0.19 -45.02
C ALA A 318 0.05 0.52 -43.50
N SER A 319 -1.17 0.50 -43.02
CA SER A 319 -1.40 0.50 -41.58
C SER A 319 -0.46 -0.51 -40.91
N PRO A 320 0.18 -0.17 -39.80
CA PRO A 320 1.10 -1.08 -39.15
C PRO A 320 0.40 -2.40 -38.84
N PRO A 321 1.08 -3.55 -39.04
CA PRO A 321 0.48 -4.86 -38.84
C PRO A 321 -0.04 -4.99 -37.41
N THR A 322 -1.22 -5.59 -37.27
CA THR A 322 -1.78 -5.89 -35.95
C THR A 322 -0.99 -7.05 -35.33
N LEU A 323 -0.35 -6.76 -34.20
CA LEU A 323 0.45 -7.75 -33.49
C LEU A 323 -0.43 -8.71 -32.68
N SER A 324 0.04 -9.95 -32.51
CA SER A 324 -0.54 -10.93 -31.59
C SER A 324 -0.57 -10.40 -30.14
N ALA A 325 -1.33 -11.04 -29.26
CA ALA A 325 -1.33 -10.71 -27.82
C ALA A 325 0.08 -10.93 -27.21
N PRO A 326 0.45 -10.16 -26.17
CA PRO A 326 1.69 -10.38 -25.44
C PRO A 326 1.64 -11.68 -24.64
N PRO A 327 2.80 -12.17 -24.08
CA PRO A 327 2.85 -13.44 -23.36
C PRO A 327 2.15 -13.43 -21.98
N PHE A 328 1.47 -12.36 -21.65
CA PHE A 328 0.69 -12.20 -20.41
C PHE A 328 -0.73 -11.68 -20.72
N ASP A 329 -1.68 -12.05 -19.89
CA ASP A 329 -3.09 -11.61 -19.99
C ASP A 329 -3.54 -10.72 -18.84
N ALA A 330 -2.68 -10.53 -17.83
CA ALA A 330 -2.85 -9.58 -16.72
C ALA A 330 -1.51 -8.87 -16.42
N LEU A 331 -1.54 -7.54 -16.29
CA LEU A 331 -0.35 -6.71 -16.05
C LEU A 331 -0.56 -5.80 -14.85
N LEU A 332 0.29 -5.96 -13.83
CA LEU A 332 0.32 -5.12 -12.64
C LEU A 332 1.27 -3.94 -12.85
N LEU A 333 0.76 -2.74 -12.57
CA LEU A 333 1.48 -1.47 -12.58
C LEU A 333 1.46 -0.86 -11.18
N ALA A 334 2.45 -0.04 -10.84
CA ALA A 334 2.45 0.73 -9.59
C ALA A 334 2.77 2.21 -9.79
N ASP A 335 2.88 2.64 -11.02
CA ASP A 335 3.20 4.01 -11.39
C ASP A 335 2.03 4.96 -11.13
N THR A 336 2.38 6.24 -10.94
CA THR A 336 1.45 7.36 -10.79
C THR A 336 1.95 8.58 -11.55
N GLY A 337 1.08 9.55 -11.79
CA GLY A 337 1.44 10.83 -12.40
C GLY A 337 2.09 10.67 -13.79
N LEU A 338 3.21 11.36 -14.02
CA LEU A 338 3.91 11.37 -15.31
C LEU A 338 4.53 10.01 -15.66
N SER A 339 5.04 9.29 -14.67
CA SER A 339 5.60 7.95 -14.90
C SER A 339 4.53 7.01 -15.44
N LEU A 340 3.34 6.99 -14.86
CA LEU A 340 2.22 6.21 -15.37
C LEU A 340 1.88 6.59 -16.82
N LYS A 341 1.86 7.89 -17.15
CA LYS A 341 1.63 8.33 -18.53
C LYS A 341 2.65 7.72 -19.48
N ASN A 342 3.95 7.78 -19.15
CA ASN A 342 5.02 7.23 -19.98
C ASN A 342 4.87 5.71 -20.17
N VAL A 343 4.48 4.98 -19.11
CA VAL A 343 4.18 3.54 -19.18
C VAL A 343 3.03 3.26 -20.13
N LEU A 344 1.94 4.04 -20.05
CA LEU A 344 0.78 3.85 -20.92
C LEU A 344 1.08 4.18 -22.39
N ASP A 345 1.87 5.23 -22.64
CA ASP A 345 2.31 5.58 -23.99
C ASP A 345 3.19 4.44 -24.57
N ALA A 346 4.06 3.83 -23.76
CA ALA A 346 4.89 2.70 -24.17
C ALA A 346 4.05 1.42 -24.41
N LEU A 347 3.06 1.12 -23.57
CA LEU A 347 2.13 0.00 -23.80
C LEU A 347 1.39 0.15 -25.14
N LYS A 348 0.92 1.37 -25.43
CA LYS A 348 0.26 1.68 -26.70
C LYS A 348 1.24 1.52 -27.89
N ALA A 349 2.47 2.00 -27.76
CA ALA A 349 3.51 1.85 -28.79
C ALA A 349 3.82 0.37 -29.08
N ASN A 350 3.83 -0.47 -28.04
CA ASN A 350 4.05 -1.92 -28.16
C ASN A 350 2.78 -2.69 -28.52
N GLN A 351 1.69 -2.01 -28.90
CA GLN A 351 0.40 -2.61 -29.24
C GLN A 351 -0.11 -3.62 -28.17
N VAL A 352 0.09 -3.30 -26.89
CA VAL A 352 -0.54 -4.01 -25.77
C VAL A 352 -1.92 -3.44 -25.54
N ARG A 353 -2.95 -4.17 -25.95
CA ARG A 353 -4.34 -3.70 -25.92
C ARG A 353 -5.02 -4.11 -24.63
N THR A 354 -5.84 -3.21 -24.09
CA THR A 354 -6.65 -3.48 -22.87
C THR A 354 -7.76 -4.51 -23.11
N SER A 355 -8.09 -4.83 -24.36
CA SER A 355 -8.94 -5.97 -24.71
C SER A 355 -8.28 -7.33 -24.43
N ASP A 356 -6.97 -7.42 -24.59
CA ASP A 356 -6.20 -8.65 -24.46
C ASP A 356 -5.61 -8.80 -23.06
N VAL A 357 -5.27 -7.69 -22.43
CA VAL A 357 -4.56 -7.63 -21.15
C VAL A 357 -5.35 -6.84 -20.11
N ARG A 358 -5.63 -7.48 -18.96
CA ARG A 358 -6.21 -6.77 -17.81
C ARG A 358 -5.12 -5.96 -17.12
N LEU A 359 -5.20 -4.64 -17.22
CA LEU A 359 -4.34 -3.74 -16.45
C LEU A 359 -4.83 -3.68 -15.01
N MET A 360 -3.90 -3.73 -14.08
CA MET A 360 -4.14 -3.68 -12.64
C MET A 360 -3.22 -2.66 -11.99
N GLY A 361 -3.68 -1.96 -10.96
CA GLY A 361 -2.87 -0.96 -10.27
C GLY A 361 -3.16 -0.85 -8.79
N PRO A 362 -2.41 0.02 -8.07
CA PRO A 362 -2.59 0.22 -6.64
C PRO A 362 -3.92 0.91 -6.33
N GLY A 363 -4.45 0.68 -5.13
CA GLY A 363 -5.64 1.37 -4.62
C GLY A 363 -5.52 2.90 -4.63
N LEU A 364 -4.29 3.42 -4.64
CA LEU A 364 -4.00 4.84 -4.81
C LEU A 364 -4.61 5.44 -6.10
N TRP A 365 -4.81 4.63 -7.14
CA TRP A 365 -5.48 5.08 -8.37
C TRP A 365 -6.89 5.61 -8.11
N GLY A 366 -7.57 5.13 -7.07
CA GLY A 366 -8.87 5.64 -6.67
C GLY A 366 -8.89 7.14 -6.36
N ALA A 367 -7.80 7.68 -5.81
CA ALA A 367 -7.71 9.10 -5.46
C ALA A 367 -7.70 10.05 -6.68
N PHE A 368 -7.31 9.54 -7.85
CA PHE A 368 -7.26 10.32 -9.09
C PHE A 368 -7.92 9.61 -10.29
N ALA A 369 -8.82 8.67 -10.00
CA ALA A 369 -9.55 7.90 -11.02
C ALA A 369 -10.23 8.79 -12.07
N GLY A 370 -10.69 9.99 -11.70
CA GLY A 370 -11.25 10.98 -12.64
C GLY A 370 -10.29 11.44 -13.74
N LYS A 371 -8.98 11.20 -13.60
CA LYS A 371 -7.95 11.55 -14.60
C LYS A 371 -7.42 10.32 -15.35
N LEU A 372 -7.91 9.12 -15.03
CA LEU A 372 -7.42 7.85 -15.57
C LEU A 372 -8.26 7.30 -16.74
N GLY A 373 -9.09 8.10 -17.38
CA GLY A 373 -9.94 7.63 -18.50
C GLY A 373 -9.17 6.99 -19.67
N SER A 374 -7.88 7.29 -19.83
CA SER A 374 -6.99 6.67 -20.82
C SER A 374 -6.70 5.19 -20.55
N VAL A 375 -6.96 4.70 -19.34
CA VAL A 375 -6.82 3.29 -18.92
C VAL A 375 -8.18 2.68 -18.56
N ALA A 376 -9.22 3.08 -19.25
CA ALA A 376 -10.55 2.50 -19.07
C ALA A 376 -10.48 0.96 -19.11
N GLY A 377 -11.20 0.32 -18.19
CA GLY A 377 -11.15 -1.11 -18.00
C GLY A 377 -10.05 -1.61 -17.04
N ALA A 378 -9.09 -0.76 -16.64
CA ALA A 378 -8.10 -1.13 -15.64
C ALA A 378 -8.73 -1.29 -14.25
N TRP A 379 -8.16 -2.18 -13.43
CA TRP A 379 -8.66 -2.49 -12.11
C TRP A 379 -7.74 -2.02 -10.99
N TYR A 380 -8.33 -1.66 -9.86
CA TYR A 380 -7.64 -1.52 -8.58
C TYR A 380 -8.50 -2.07 -7.44
N ALA A 381 -7.86 -2.46 -6.35
CA ALA A 381 -8.53 -2.96 -5.15
C ALA A 381 -8.53 -1.87 -4.06
N ALA A 382 -9.70 -1.57 -3.50
CA ALA A 382 -9.86 -0.57 -2.45
C ALA A 382 -11.09 -0.88 -1.57
N PRO A 383 -11.22 -0.23 -0.40
CA PRO A 383 -12.45 -0.28 0.40
C PRO A 383 -13.68 0.20 -0.38
N ASP A 384 -14.84 -0.40 -0.09
CA ASP A 384 -16.12 0.06 -0.65
C ASP A 384 -16.54 1.38 0.04
N PRO A 385 -16.65 2.49 -0.70
CA PRO A 385 -17.03 3.77 -0.13
C PRO A 385 -18.46 3.76 0.46
N ALA A 386 -19.32 2.83 0.08
CA ALA A 386 -20.67 2.71 0.66
C ALA A 386 -20.62 2.37 2.16
N ALA A 387 -19.66 1.53 2.58
CA ALA A 387 -19.48 1.16 3.99
C ALA A 387 -19.05 2.36 4.85
N ARG A 388 -18.43 3.36 4.25
CA ARG A 388 -17.89 4.56 4.89
C ARG A 388 -18.95 5.64 5.15
N THR A 389 -20.10 5.58 4.49
CA THR A 389 -21.09 6.68 4.44
C THR A 389 -21.56 7.12 5.82
N LEU A 390 -21.93 6.19 6.68
CA LEU A 390 -22.42 6.50 8.05
C LEU A 390 -21.32 7.10 8.93
N PHE A 391 -20.10 6.60 8.82
CA PHE A 391 -18.96 7.17 9.54
C PHE A 391 -18.70 8.62 9.10
N VAL A 392 -18.64 8.89 7.80
CA VAL A 392 -18.44 10.24 7.26
C VAL A 392 -19.52 11.19 7.76
N GLN A 393 -20.78 10.76 7.74
CA GLN A 393 -21.89 11.57 8.24
C GLN A 393 -21.75 11.88 9.74
N GLN A 394 -21.53 10.87 10.58
CA GLN A 394 -21.40 11.04 12.04
C GLN A 394 -20.18 11.89 12.39
N PHE A 395 -19.04 11.62 11.74
CA PHE A 395 -17.81 12.39 11.94
C PHE A 395 -18.00 13.86 11.54
N SER A 396 -18.67 14.12 10.41
CA SER A 396 -18.90 15.48 9.92
C SER A 396 -19.84 16.26 10.83
N ILE A 397 -20.86 15.63 11.39
CA ILE A 397 -21.75 16.26 12.39
C ILE A 397 -20.96 16.66 13.62
N GLN A 398 -20.11 15.77 14.14
CA GLN A 398 -19.37 16.03 15.39
C GLN A 398 -18.19 16.97 15.24
N ASN A 399 -17.50 16.91 14.08
CA ASN A 399 -16.22 17.61 13.87
C ASN A 399 -16.30 18.75 12.84
N HIS A 400 -17.48 19.01 12.23
CA HIS A 400 -17.75 20.06 11.23
C HIS A 400 -16.83 20.00 10.01
N ARG A 401 -16.34 18.80 9.64
CA ARG A 401 -15.50 18.53 8.46
C ARG A 401 -15.59 17.08 8.01
N VAL A 402 -15.27 16.83 6.74
CA VAL A 402 -15.18 15.48 6.20
C VAL A 402 -13.88 14.81 6.67
N PRO A 403 -13.93 13.55 7.14
CA PRO A 403 -12.73 12.84 7.60
C PRO A 403 -11.80 12.50 6.43
N LYS A 404 -10.49 12.60 6.65
CA LYS A 404 -9.47 12.10 5.72
C LYS A 404 -9.46 10.57 5.69
N PRO A 405 -9.02 9.94 4.60
CA PRO A 405 -9.11 8.48 4.44
C PRO A 405 -8.46 7.67 5.57
N LEU A 406 -7.29 8.08 6.09
CA LEU A 406 -6.62 7.36 7.18
C LEU A 406 -7.33 7.44 8.54
N ALA A 407 -8.27 8.37 8.72
CA ALA A 407 -9.10 8.42 9.92
C ALA A 407 -9.99 7.18 10.06
N ASP A 408 -10.33 6.55 8.95
CA ASP A 408 -11.13 5.33 8.86
C ASP A 408 -10.47 4.17 9.62
N LEU A 409 -9.14 4.03 9.51
CA LEU A 409 -8.37 3.00 10.23
C LEU A 409 -8.50 3.16 11.75
N SER A 410 -8.40 4.40 12.23
CA SER A 410 -8.50 4.69 13.66
C SER A 410 -9.93 4.47 14.18
N TYR A 411 -10.94 4.77 13.36
CA TYR A 411 -12.33 4.47 13.68
C TYR A 411 -12.57 2.95 13.75
N ASP A 412 -12.08 2.18 12.78
CA ASP A 412 -12.22 0.72 12.74
C ASP A 412 -11.51 0.06 13.94
N ALA A 413 -10.30 0.53 14.26
CA ALA A 413 -9.54 0.04 15.42
C ALA A 413 -10.25 0.37 16.74
N GLY A 414 -10.82 1.57 16.87
CA GLY A 414 -11.64 1.96 18.03
C GLY A 414 -12.91 1.13 18.14
N SER A 415 -13.58 0.83 17.01
CA SER A 415 -14.77 -0.01 16.96
C SER A 415 -14.46 -1.46 17.35
N LEU A 416 -13.32 -2.00 16.89
CA LEU A 416 -12.81 -3.30 17.30
C LEU A 416 -12.57 -3.33 18.81
N ALA A 417 -11.84 -2.34 19.36
CA ALA A 417 -11.54 -2.27 20.78
C ALA A 417 -12.84 -2.19 21.61
N ASN A 418 -13.79 -1.36 21.21
CA ASN A 418 -15.08 -1.24 21.88
C ASN A 418 -15.91 -2.54 21.84
N SER A 419 -15.88 -3.24 20.70
CA SER A 419 -16.57 -4.53 20.53
C SER A 419 -15.98 -5.62 21.45
N VAL A 420 -14.65 -5.75 21.49
CA VAL A 420 -13.97 -6.73 22.35
C VAL A 420 -14.14 -6.39 23.84
N TYR A 421 -14.03 -5.10 24.20
CA TYR A 421 -14.30 -4.62 25.54
C TYR A 421 -15.70 -5.00 26.02
N SER A 422 -16.70 -4.81 25.17
CA SER A 422 -18.08 -5.19 25.47
C SER A 422 -18.25 -6.71 25.61
N ALA A 423 -17.64 -7.48 24.71
CA ALA A 423 -17.72 -8.94 24.74
C ALA A 423 -17.07 -9.56 25.98
N THR A 424 -16.03 -8.91 26.55
CA THR A 424 -15.35 -9.36 27.78
C THR A 424 -16.00 -8.85 29.08
N GLY A 425 -17.05 -8.05 28.97
CA GLY A 425 -17.61 -7.37 30.14
C GLY A 425 -16.65 -6.35 30.77
N GLY A 426 -15.79 -5.72 29.96
CA GLY A 426 -14.80 -4.74 30.38
C GLY A 426 -13.52 -5.32 31.00
N LYS A 427 -13.27 -6.62 30.85
CA LYS A 427 -12.16 -7.32 31.53
C LYS A 427 -10.83 -7.32 30.75
N GLY A 428 -10.81 -6.88 29.49
CA GLY A 428 -9.58 -6.81 28.69
C GLY A 428 -9.76 -7.14 27.21
N TYR A 429 -8.62 -7.41 26.55
CA TYR A 429 -8.55 -7.59 25.09
C TYR A 429 -7.80 -8.90 24.77
N PRO A 430 -8.40 -10.08 25.08
CA PRO A 430 -7.74 -11.35 24.84
C PRO A 430 -7.53 -11.63 23.36
N VAL A 431 -6.40 -12.24 23.01
CA VAL A 431 -5.96 -12.47 21.63
C VAL A 431 -6.94 -13.34 20.85
N ASP A 432 -7.54 -14.34 21.48
CA ASP A 432 -8.54 -15.23 20.88
C ASP A 432 -9.81 -14.48 20.42
N LEU A 433 -10.27 -13.47 21.15
CA LEU A 433 -11.37 -12.61 20.70
C LEU A 433 -10.92 -11.62 19.63
N LEU A 434 -9.67 -11.14 19.70
CA LEU A 434 -9.12 -10.28 18.65
C LEU A 434 -8.95 -11.03 17.31
N THR A 435 -8.61 -12.33 17.38
CA THR A 435 -8.38 -13.16 16.18
C THR A 435 -9.55 -14.08 15.83
N GLN A 436 -10.75 -13.76 16.32
CA GLN A 436 -11.94 -14.57 16.06
C GLN A 436 -12.21 -14.73 14.55
N PRO A 437 -12.58 -15.93 14.06
CA PRO A 437 -12.76 -16.19 12.63
C PRO A 437 -13.88 -15.37 11.98
N GLN A 438 -14.90 -14.97 12.73
CA GLN A 438 -15.98 -14.12 12.25
C GLN A 438 -15.50 -12.73 11.87
N GLY A 439 -14.39 -12.29 12.46
CA GLY A 439 -13.81 -10.96 12.26
C GLY A 439 -14.70 -9.84 12.77
N PHE A 440 -14.49 -8.67 12.18
CA PHE A 440 -15.15 -7.42 12.56
C PHE A 440 -15.68 -6.70 11.32
N SER A 441 -16.76 -5.95 11.51
CA SER A 441 -17.23 -5.00 10.50
C SER A 441 -16.44 -3.70 10.60
N GLY A 442 -15.93 -3.20 9.49
CA GLY A 442 -15.23 -1.92 9.42
C GLY A 442 -15.78 -1.03 8.32
N VAL A 443 -15.48 0.27 8.41
CA VAL A 443 -15.83 1.26 7.39
C VAL A 443 -14.95 1.16 6.15
N ASP A 444 -13.77 0.55 6.32
CA ASP A 444 -12.89 0.13 5.23
C ASP A 444 -13.12 -1.33 4.78
N GLY A 445 -14.29 -1.89 5.07
CA GLY A 445 -14.67 -3.26 4.79
C GLY A 445 -14.49 -4.20 5.99
N ALA A 446 -15.17 -5.33 5.97
CA ALA A 446 -15.02 -6.37 7.00
C ALA A 446 -13.59 -6.89 7.03
N PHE A 447 -13.08 -7.19 8.23
CA PHE A 447 -11.71 -7.65 8.41
C PHE A 447 -11.57 -8.70 9.52
N THR A 448 -10.50 -9.50 9.44
CA THR A 448 -10.06 -10.44 10.46
C THR A 448 -8.61 -10.19 10.81
N LEU A 449 -8.24 -10.38 12.07
CA LEU A 449 -6.86 -10.38 12.52
C LEU A 449 -6.36 -11.82 12.59
N THR A 450 -5.16 -12.07 12.07
CA THR A 450 -4.58 -13.41 12.06
C THR A 450 -3.57 -13.60 13.20
N GLY A 451 -3.31 -14.83 13.59
CA GLY A 451 -2.37 -15.12 14.68
C GLY A 451 -0.91 -14.67 14.42
N ASN A 452 -0.54 -14.43 13.17
CA ASN A 452 0.80 -13.96 12.76
C ASN A 452 0.91 -12.42 12.63
N GLY A 453 -0.10 -11.65 13.06
CA GLY A 453 -0.07 -10.19 13.05
C GLY A 453 -0.51 -9.54 11.74
N GLN A 454 -1.08 -10.28 10.83
CA GLN A 454 -1.67 -9.71 9.60
C GLN A 454 -3.15 -9.38 9.81
N THR A 455 -3.63 -8.43 9.03
CA THR A 455 -5.06 -8.13 8.90
C THR A 455 -5.50 -8.56 7.49
N LEU A 456 -6.55 -9.36 7.41
CA LEU A 456 -7.20 -9.71 6.15
C LEU A 456 -8.44 -8.84 6.00
N ARG A 457 -8.50 -8.03 4.94
CA ARG A 457 -9.60 -7.08 4.71
C ARG A 457 -10.31 -7.40 3.39
N LYS A 458 -11.64 -7.37 3.41
CA LYS A 458 -12.46 -7.55 2.21
C LYS A 458 -12.45 -6.25 1.40
N LEU A 459 -11.66 -6.22 0.32
CA LEU A 459 -11.60 -5.11 -0.61
C LEU A 459 -12.54 -5.33 -1.80
N GLY A 460 -13.16 -4.25 -2.29
CA GLY A 460 -13.86 -4.21 -3.56
C GLY A 460 -12.88 -4.12 -4.74
N ILE A 461 -13.30 -4.58 -5.92
CA ILE A 461 -12.61 -4.32 -7.18
C ILE A 461 -13.29 -3.14 -7.86
N PHE A 462 -12.50 -2.17 -8.25
CA PHE A 462 -12.95 -0.99 -8.98
C PHE A 462 -12.40 -1.03 -10.40
N GLU A 463 -13.25 -0.71 -11.36
CA GLU A 463 -12.89 -0.58 -12.77
C GLU A 463 -12.92 0.88 -13.18
N ILE A 464 -11.83 1.35 -13.78
CA ILE A 464 -11.73 2.71 -14.35
C ILE A 464 -12.69 2.83 -15.52
N GLN A 465 -13.48 3.91 -15.55
CA GLN A 465 -14.49 4.15 -16.57
C GLN A 465 -13.93 4.98 -17.76
N PRO A 466 -14.46 4.79 -18.96
CA PRO A 466 -14.22 5.72 -20.06
C PRO A 466 -14.62 7.14 -19.65
N GLY A 467 -13.73 8.11 -19.87
CA GLY A 467 -13.96 9.49 -19.42
C GLY A 467 -13.56 9.75 -17.95
N GLY A 468 -13.08 8.76 -17.26
CA GLY A 468 -12.59 8.89 -15.88
C GLY A 468 -13.62 8.51 -14.81
N GLY A 469 -13.15 8.44 -13.57
CA GLY A 469 -13.92 7.86 -12.48
C GLY A 469 -13.80 6.33 -12.43
N SER A 470 -14.47 5.73 -11.48
CA SER A 470 -14.46 4.27 -11.33
C SER A 470 -15.83 3.77 -10.84
N ARG A 471 -16.13 2.51 -11.15
CA ARG A 471 -17.26 1.79 -10.59
C ARG A 471 -16.78 0.55 -9.85
N ILE A 472 -17.45 0.22 -8.77
CA ILE A 472 -17.22 -1.05 -8.08
C ILE A 472 -17.82 -2.19 -8.89
N LEU A 473 -17.06 -3.25 -9.06
CA LEU A 473 -17.57 -4.48 -9.67
C LEU A 473 -18.32 -5.30 -8.62
N PRO A 474 -19.45 -5.91 -8.99
CA PRO A 474 -20.16 -6.79 -8.07
C PRO A 474 -19.24 -7.94 -7.64
N ALA A 475 -19.30 -8.33 -6.36
CA ALA A 475 -18.64 -9.53 -5.92
C ALA A 475 -19.14 -10.71 -6.75
N PRO A 476 -18.27 -11.61 -7.24
CA PRO A 476 -18.74 -12.80 -7.94
C PRO A 476 -19.70 -13.56 -7.02
N LYS A 477 -20.82 -13.97 -7.58
CA LYS A 477 -21.76 -14.83 -6.84
C LYS A 477 -20.99 -16.08 -6.45
N SER A 478 -20.84 -16.33 -5.16
CA SER A 478 -20.30 -17.61 -4.69
C SER A 478 -21.15 -18.70 -5.34
N VAL A 479 -20.54 -19.56 -6.15
CA VAL A 479 -21.17 -20.81 -6.57
C VAL A 479 -21.43 -21.55 -5.27
N ALA A 480 -22.71 -21.65 -4.88
CA ALA A 480 -23.09 -22.46 -3.74
C ALA A 480 -22.50 -23.86 -3.95
N PRO A 481 -21.86 -24.50 -2.95
CA PRO A 481 -21.42 -25.87 -3.10
C PRO A 481 -22.61 -26.70 -3.54
N VAL A 482 -22.46 -27.43 -4.64
CA VAL A 482 -23.47 -28.36 -5.15
C VAL A 482 -23.73 -29.36 -4.03
N PRO A 483 -24.95 -29.46 -3.47
CA PRO A 483 -25.27 -30.46 -2.47
C PRO A 483 -25.23 -31.83 -3.17
N GLY A 484 -24.26 -32.67 -2.82
CA GLY A 484 -24.25 -34.06 -3.22
C GLY A 484 -23.07 -34.49 -4.09
N ALA A 485 -21.90 -34.57 -3.46
CA ALA A 485 -20.87 -35.54 -3.84
C ALA A 485 -20.28 -36.06 -2.53
N SER A 486 -20.96 -37.04 -1.94
CA SER A 486 -20.45 -37.90 -0.87
C SER A 486 -19.78 -39.11 -1.52
#